data_d0e0e8dbead25489c16e9432573e2626
#
_entry.id   d0e0e8dbead25489c16e9432573e2626
#
_cell.length_a   1.000
_cell.length_b   1.000
_cell.length_c   1.000
_cell.angle_alpha   90.00
_cell.angle_beta   90.00
_cell.angle_gamma   90.00
#
_symmetry.space_group_name_H-M   'P 1'
#
loop_
_entity.id
_entity.type
_entity.pdbx_description
1 polymer ?
#
loop_
_entity_poly.entity_id
_entity_poly.type
_entity_poly.pdbx_seq_one_letter_code
_entity_poly.pdbx_strand_id
1 'polypeptide(L)'
;LSKCFAMSDTTSTTLLTGATGYVGGRLLPLLESRGERVRCLVRRPNNLGNATTLASEIVQGDVLDADSLVGAFEGVDTAYYLVHSMGASGSFEDRDRVAARNFAQAARDAGVRRIIYLGGLGDDDERLSPHLRSRHEVGEVLKESGCTVIEFRASIVIGSGSLSFELVRALVQRLPVMICPKWVGVQTQPIAIEDLLAYLLAALDWNGSECCIFEIGGPDRVSYGDIMREWARQRGLRRWLISVPVLTPRLSSLWLGLVTPVYARIGRKLVDSLRNPTILKDQTALDEFPVKPRGFSEAIQRALINEDHELTETRWSDALSSARGVRNWGGTRFGNRIIDTRSMHANVSPFEAFTPIRVCWLNTRTRDSPTSIVWQKQVTIIS
;
A
#
# COMPACT_ATOMS: atom_id res chain seq x y z
N LEU A 1 17.09 -43.08 24.59
CA LEU A 1 18.00 -42.12 23.94
C LEU A 1 17.20 -41.00 23.34
N SER A 2 16.89 -39.99 24.18
CA SER A 2 16.17 -38.78 23.85
C SER A 2 17.12 -37.84 23.07
N LYS A 3 16.88 -37.65 21.78
CA LYS A 3 17.54 -36.57 21.04
C LYS A 3 16.87 -35.26 21.44
N CYS A 4 17.53 -34.48 22.31
CA CYS A 4 17.28 -33.06 22.45
C CYS A 4 17.51 -32.40 21.08
N PHE A 5 16.45 -31.96 20.43
CA PHE A 5 16.52 -30.93 19.40
C PHE A 5 16.94 -29.64 20.11
N ALA A 6 18.17 -29.22 19.95
CA ALA A 6 18.59 -27.88 20.27
C ALA A 6 17.85 -26.94 19.33
N MET A 7 16.80 -26.30 19.80
CA MET A 7 16.27 -25.07 19.20
C MET A 7 17.39 -24.03 19.25
N SER A 8 17.97 -23.70 18.13
CA SER A 8 18.84 -22.52 18.01
C SER A 8 17.93 -21.28 18.16
N ASP A 9 17.89 -20.74 19.37
CA ASP A 9 17.28 -19.47 19.72
C ASP A 9 18.08 -18.28 19.15
N THR A 10 18.26 -18.24 17.84
CA THR A 10 18.60 -17.01 17.14
C THR A 10 17.31 -16.47 16.53
N THR A 11 16.52 -15.77 17.35
CA THR A 11 15.38 -15.01 16.87
C THR A 11 15.88 -13.95 15.88
N SER A 12 15.87 -14.30 14.60
CA SER A 12 16.28 -13.39 13.52
C SER A 12 15.32 -12.19 13.49
N THR A 13 15.87 -10.99 13.35
CA THR A 13 15.06 -9.76 13.27
C THR A 13 14.70 -9.49 11.82
N THR A 14 13.43 -9.23 11.56
CA THR A 14 12.88 -8.82 10.25
C THR A 14 12.71 -7.30 10.25
N LEU A 15 13.42 -6.58 9.37
CA LEU A 15 13.25 -5.15 9.18
C LEU A 15 12.09 -4.87 8.21
N LEU A 16 11.15 -4.03 8.61
CA LEU A 16 10.05 -3.59 7.76
C LEU A 16 10.16 -2.08 7.48
N THR A 17 10.47 -1.72 6.22
CA THR A 17 10.31 -0.34 5.75
C THR A 17 8.94 -0.14 5.13
N GLY A 18 8.42 1.09 5.17
CA GLY A 18 7.09 1.38 4.64
C GLY A 18 5.93 0.88 5.51
N ALA A 19 6.16 0.58 6.80
CA ALA A 19 5.15 0.13 7.75
C ALA A 19 3.96 1.09 7.91
N THR A 20 4.12 2.38 7.62
CA THR A 20 3.04 3.37 7.59
C THR A 20 2.30 3.43 6.25
N GLY A 21 2.69 2.62 5.26
CA GLY A 21 2.08 2.56 3.94
C GLY A 21 0.96 1.54 3.84
N TYR A 22 0.30 1.50 2.67
CA TYR A 22 -0.83 0.61 2.41
C TYR A 22 -0.49 -0.88 2.55
N VAL A 23 0.60 -1.33 1.93
CA VAL A 23 1.04 -2.73 1.97
C VAL A 23 1.74 -3.03 3.29
N GLY A 24 2.73 -2.22 3.68
CA GLY A 24 3.54 -2.48 4.88
C GLY A 24 2.72 -2.45 6.17
N GLY A 25 1.76 -1.52 6.29
CA GLY A 25 0.88 -1.46 7.45
C GLY A 25 -0.09 -2.64 7.59
N ARG A 26 -0.41 -3.33 6.47
CA ARG A 26 -1.19 -4.58 6.50
C ARG A 26 -0.33 -5.82 6.67
N LEU A 27 0.92 -5.75 6.23
CA LEU A 27 1.89 -6.82 6.41
C LEU A 27 2.33 -6.93 7.87
N LEU A 28 2.49 -5.80 8.56
CA LEU A 28 2.96 -5.76 9.96
C LEU A 28 2.19 -6.67 10.90
N PRO A 29 0.84 -6.57 11.05
CA PRO A 29 0.10 -7.45 11.95
C PRO A 29 0.18 -8.93 11.54
N LEU A 30 0.37 -9.22 10.27
CA LEU A 30 0.53 -10.61 9.80
C LEU A 30 1.90 -11.18 10.18
N LEU A 31 2.97 -10.37 10.09
CA LEU A 31 4.29 -10.76 10.58
C LEU A 31 4.28 -10.99 12.09
N GLU A 32 3.65 -10.09 12.85
CA GLU A 32 3.49 -10.23 14.30
C GLU A 32 2.67 -11.47 14.69
N SER A 33 1.58 -11.74 13.98
CA SER A 33 0.74 -12.93 14.22
C SER A 33 1.47 -14.24 13.92
N ARG A 34 2.46 -14.20 13.02
CA ARG A 34 3.35 -15.31 12.72
C ARG A 34 4.44 -15.51 13.81
N GLY A 35 4.60 -14.56 14.72
CA GLY A 35 5.63 -14.58 15.76
C GLY A 35 6.99 -14.04 15.30
N GLU A 36 7.05 -13.33 14.16
CA GLU A 36 8.28 -12.68 13.70
C GLU A 36 8.67 -11.53 14.65
N ARG A 37 9.95 -11.42 14.95
CA ARG A 37 10.50 -10.22 15.60
C ARG A 37 10.66 -9.12 14.56
N VAL A 38 9.75 -8.16 14.56
CA VAL A 38 9.70 -7.09 13.55
C VAL A 38 10.33 -5.82 14.10
N ARG A 39 11.22 -5.21 13.30
CA ARG A 39 11.72 -3.85 13.50
C ARG A 39 11.17 -2.97 12.40
N CYS A 40 10.39 -1.94 12.76
CA CYS A 40 9.79 -1.00 11.84
C CYS A 40 10.68 0.24 11.68
N LEU A 41 11.22 0.47 10.47
CA LEU A 41 11.91 1.72 10.13
C LEU A 41 10.89 2.75 9.68
N VAL A 42 10.74 3.83 10.43
CA VAL A 42 9.77 4.89 10.16
C VAL A 42 10.36 6.28 10.33
N ARG A 43 9.98 7.21 9.46
CA ARG A 43 10.42 8.61 9.54
C ARG A 43 9.84 9.34 10.75
N ARG A 44 8.65 8.94 11.17
CA ARG A 44 7.91 9.52 12.29
C ARG A 44 7.20 8.43 13.07
N PRO A 45 7.73 8.05 14.24
CA PRO A 45 7.15 6.98 15.07
C PRO A 45 5.67 7.20 15.40
N ASN A 46 5.25 8.44 15.64
CA ASN A 46 3.87 8.78 15.97
C ASN A 46 2.86 8.45 14.86
N ASN A 47 3.30 8.20 13.63
CA ASN A 47 2.42 7.86 12.52
C ASN A 47 2.07 6.37 12.45
N LEU A 48 2.77 5.51 13.18
CA LEU A 48 2.38 4.10 13.32
C LEU A 48 1.15 3.93 14.24
N GLY A 49 0.89 4.91 15.11
CA GLY A 49 -0.26 4.90 16.01
C GLY A 49 -0.32 3.64 16.86
N ASN A 50 -1.54 3.10 17.01
CA ASN A 50 -1.80 1.85 17.73
C ASN A 50 -1.68 0.60 16.80
N ALA A 51 -1.10 0.74 15.61
CA ALA A 51 -1.00 -0.35 14.63
C ALA A 51 0.07 -1.39 15.01
N THR A 52 0.96 -1.06 15.94
CA THR A 52 1.92 -2.01 16.48
C THR A 52 1.36 -2.68 17.73
N THR A 53 1.45 -4.01 17.79
CA THR A 53 1.38 -4.70 19.07
C THR A 53 2.67 -4.40 19.85
N LEU A 54 2.69 -4.66 21.17
CA LEU A 54 3.87 -4.45 22.03
C LEU A 54 5.12 -5.28 21.60
N ALA A 55 5.00 -6.10 20.55
CA ALA A 55 6.04 -7.01 20.07
C ALA A 55 6.99 -6.40 19.03
N SER A 56 6.60 -5.31 18.34
CA SER A 56 7.43 -4.70 17.30
C SER A 56 8.28 -3.55 17.84
N GLU A 57 9.56 -3.57 17.45
CA GLU A 57 10.50 -2.47 17.71
C GLU A 57 10.30 -1.35 16.68
N ILE A 58 10.26 -0.10 17.13
CA ILE A 58 10.12 1.07 16.25
C ILE A 58 11.45 1.83 16.27
N VAL A 59 12.08 1.96 15.09
CA VAL A 59 13.29 2.74 14.91
C VAL A 59 12.99 3.93 13.99
N GLN A 60 13.39 5.11 14.43
CA GLN A 60 13.28 6.30 13.61
C GLN A 60 14.43 6.39 12.61
N GLY A 61 14.10 6.58 11.32
CA GLY A 61 15.10 6.80 10.26
C GLY A 61 14.42 7.09 8.92
N ASP A 62 15.22 7.59 7.98
CA ASP A 62 14.81 7.87 6.61
C ASP A 62 15.78 7.17 5.64
N VAL A 63 15.26 6.38 4.71
CA VAL A 63 16.08 5.71 3.68
C VAL A 63 16.87 6.69 2.79
N LEU A 64 16.54 7.99 2.82
CA LEU A 64 17.32 9.04 2.16
C LEU A 64 18.52 9.53 3.00
N ASP A 65 18.55 9.20 4.28
CA ASP A 65 19.62 9.54 5.23
C ASP A 65 20.35 8.26 5.65
N ALA A 66 21.53 8.03 5.05
CA ALA A 66 22.30 6.80 5.25
C ALA A 66 22.69 6.58 6.71
N ASP A 67 23.04 7.67 7.43
CA ASP A 67 23.48 7.59 8.83
C ASP A 67 22.37 7.09 9.74
N SER A 68 21.11 7.43 9.43
CA SER A 68 19.94 6.98 10.18
C SER A 68 19.63 5.49 10.03
N LEU A 69 20.27 4.80 9.07
CA LEU A 69 20.03 3.38 8.80
C LEU A 69 20.93 2.45 9.61
N VAL A 70 22.09 2.90 10.06
CA VAL A 70 23.10 2.05 10.72
C VAL A 70 22.50 1.24 11.88
N GLY A 71 21.88 1.91 12.85
CA GLY A 71 21.24 1.22 13.98
C GLY A 71 19.99 0.42 13.62
N ALA A 72 19.31 0.80 12.53
CA ALA A 72 18.10 0.11 12.08
C ALA A 72 18.39 -1.30 11.55
N PHE A 73 19.56 -1.52 10.97
CA PHE A 73 19.95 -2.80 10.38
C PHE A 73 20.70 -3.74 11.33
N GLU A 74 21.02 -3.30 12.54
CA GLU A 74 21.75 -4.12 13.51
C GLU A 74 21.02 -5.41 13.85
N GLY A 75 21.62 -6.58 13.59
CA GLY A 75 21.06 -7.91 13.83
C GLY A 75 19.88 -8.29 12.93
N VAL A 76 19.68 -7.61 11.82
CA VAL A 76 18.65 -7.91 10.82
C VAL A 76 19.10 -9.06 9.92
N ASP A 77 18.26 -10.10 9.80
CA ASP A 77 18.46 -11.21 8.85
C ASP A 77 17.72 -10.96 7.52
N THR A 78 16.49 -10.52 7.61
CA THR A 78 15.63 -10.29 6.44
C THR A 78 15.07 -8.86 6.47
N ALA A 79 15.07 -8.18 5.32
CA ALA A 79 14.60 -6.81 5.23
C ALA A 79 13.56 -6.63 4.10
N TYR A 80 12.40 -6.05 4.44
CA TYR A 80 11.38 -5.65 3.46
C TYR A 80 11.62 -4.22 2.98
N TYR A 81 11.79 -4.05 1.67
CA TYR A 81 11.85 -2.74 1.03
C TYR A 81 10.51 -2.40 0.38
N LEU A 82 9.62 -1.70 1.12
CA LEU A 82 8.27 -1.32 0.67
C LEU A 82 8.10 0.21 0.58
N VAL A 83 9.21 0.93 0.40
CA VAL A 83 9.21 2.40 0.27
C VAL A 83 9.05 2.80 -1.19
N HIS A 84 8.28 3.88 -1.42
CA HIS A 84 8.13 4.49 -2.74
C HIS A 84 7.80 5.99 -2.63
N SER A 85 8.45 6.83 -3.46
CA SER A 85 8.40 8.30 -3.37
C SER A 85 7.33 8.97 -4.25
N MET A 86 6.23 8.30 -4.60
CA MET A 86 5.20 8.82 -5.54
C MET A 86 4.66 10.23 -5.21
N GLY A 87 4.65 10.63 -3.95
CA GLY A 87 4.08 11.90 -3.49
C GLY A 87 5.08 13.05 -3.37
N ALA A 88 6.37 12.83 -3.63
CA ALA A 88 7.40 13.85 -3.46
C ALA A 88 7.41 14.86 -4.62
N SER A 89 7.75 16.12 -4.30
CA SER A 89 8.07 17.15 -5.29
C SER A 89 9.50 16.94 -5.81
N GLY A 90 9.72 17.13 -7.12
CA GLY A 90 11.03 16.93 -7.76
C GLY A 90 11.12 15.59 -8.50
N SER A 91 12.33 15.20 -8.92
CA SER A 91 12.62 13.90 -9.54
C SER A 91 12.43 12.80 -8.50
N PHE A 92 11.34 12.06 -8.60
CA PHE A 92 11.08 10.91 -7.71
C PHE A 92 12.03 9.75 -8.05
N GLU A 93 12.46 9.63 -9.30
CA GLU A 93 13.39 8.60 -9.78
C GLU A 93 14.74 8.70 -9.07
N ASP A 94 15.32 9.92 -8.98
CA ASP A 94 16.58 10.13 -8.28
C ASP A 94 16.46 9.83 -6.78
N ARG A 95 15.35 10.20 -6.17
CA ARG A 95 15.09 9.92 -4.76
C ARG A 95 14.93 8.43 -4.49
N ASP A 96 14.20 7.71 -5.33
CA ASP A 96 14.02 6.26 -5.22
C ASP A 96 15.37 5.54 -5.40
N ARG A 97 16.21 6.01 -6.34
CA ARG A 97 17.57 5.50 -6.56
C ARG A 97 18.49 5.72 -5.35
N VAL A 98 18.51 6.94 -4.78
CA VAL A 98 19.30 7.26 -3.60
C VAL A 98 18.85 6.43 -2.40
N ALA A 99 17.53 6.34 -2.17
CA ALA A 99 16.96 5.54 -1.09
C ALA A 99 17.34 4.05 -1.21
N ALA A 100 17.27 3.49 -2.43
CA ALA A 100 17.63 2.10 -2.68
C ALA A 100 19.13 1.85 -2.46
N ARG A 101 20.00 2.78 -2.88
CA ARG A 101 21.47 2.67 -2.65
C ARG A 101 21.81 2.71 -1.17
N ASN A 102 21.27 3.66 -0.42
CA ASN A 102 21.51 3.75 1.01
C ASN A 102 21.05 2.47 1.72
N PHE A 103 19.86 1.97 1.36
CA PHE A 103 19.33 0.73 1.92
C PHE A 103 20.19 -0.49 1.56
N ALA A 104 20.58 -0.64 0.29
CA ALA A 104 21.42 -1.73 -0.18
C ALA A 104 22.79 -1.72 0.53
N GLN A 105 23.39 -0.54 0.72
CA GLN A 105 24.66 -0.40 1.44
C GLN A 105 24.50 -0.78 2.92
N ALA A 106 23.47 -0.26 3.60
CA ALA A 106 23.23 -0.59 5.00
C ALA A 106 22.95 -2.10 5.19
N ALA A 107 22.21 -2.73 4.27
CA ALA A 107 21.95 -4.16 4.29
C ALA A 107 23.23 -4.98 4.12
N ARG A 108 24.11 -4.58 3.19
CA ARG A 108 25.44 -5.19 2.97
C ARG A 108 26.30 -5.10 4.22
N ASP A 109 26.44 -3.90 4.79
CA ASP A 109 27.33 -3.63 5.92
C ASP A 109 26.87 -4.37 7.18
N ALA A 110 25.56 -4.56 7.35
CA ALA A 110 24.99 -5.32 8.46
C ALA A 110 24.94 -6.85 8.21
N GLY A 111 25.32 -7.33 7.02
CA GLY A 111 25.29 -8.76 6.69
C GLY A 111 23.88 -9.33 6.56
N VAL A 112 22.91 -8.53 6.09
CA VAL A 112 21.54 -8.98 5.83
C VAL A 112 21.55 -10.10 4.81
N ARG A 113 20.90 -11.21 5.12
CA ARG A 113 20.86 -12.38 4.24
C ARG A 113 19.89 -12.16 3.07
N ARG A 114 18.74 -11.55 3.32
CA ARG A 114 17.65 -11.45 2.34
C ARG A 114 16.99 -10.07 2.32
N ILE A 115 16.70 -9.60 1.10
CA ILE A 115 15.85 -8.43 0.85
C ILE A 115 14.61 -8.87 0.09
N ILE A 116 13.43 -8.51 0.58
CA ILE A 116 12.15 -8.74 -0.09
C ILE A 116 11.65 -7.39 -0.60
N TYR A 117 11.51 -7.28 -1.92
CA TYR A 117 11.13 -6.06 -2.61
C TYR A 117 9.81 -6.22 -3.36
N LEU A 118 8.92 -5.24 -3.28
CA LEU A 118 7.73 -5.16 -4.11
C LEU A 118 7.93 -4.15 -5.22
N GLY A 119 8.14 -4.64 -6.43
CA GLY A 119 8.30 -3.90 -7.67
C GLY A 119 6.98 -3.70 -8.42
N GLY A 120 7.06 -3.15 -9.63
CA GLY A 120 5.94 -2.99 -10.55
C GLY A 120 6.06 -3.92 -11.74
N LEU A 121 4.94 -4.55 -12.14
CA LEU A 121 4.89 -5.38 -13.34
C LEU A 121 4.90 -4.53 -14.60
N GLY A 122 5.70 -4.91 -15.57
CA GLY A 122 5.82 -4.26 -16.87
C GLY A 122 7.00 -4.85 -17.64
N ASP A 123 6.94 -4.76 -18.98
CA ASP A 123 8.03 -5.23 -19.83
C ASP A 123 9.26 -4.35 -19.68
N ASP A 124 10.46 -4.94 -19.76
CA ASP A 124 11.72 -4.22 -19.82
C ASP A 124 11.95 -3.61 -21.23
N ASP A 125 10.94 -2.89 -21.74
CA ASP A 125 10.95 -2.19 -23.02
C ASP A 125 11.30 -0.70 -22.79
N GLU A 126 11.96 -0.07 -23.77
CA GLU A 126 12.28 1.37 -23.76
C GLU A 126 11.06 2.29 -23.58
N ARG A 127 9.84 1.75 -23.79
CA ARG A 127 8.56 2.45 -23.65
C ARG A 127 7.94 2.42 -22.27
N LEU A 128 8.63 1.86 -21.28
CA LEU A 128 8.15 1.88 -19.90
C LEU A 128 7.89 3.31 -19.41
N SER A 129 6.81 3.47 -18.67
CA SER A 129 6.56 4.73 -17.96
C SER A 129 7.72 5.04 -17.00
N PRO A 130 8.03 6.33 -16.76
CA PRO A 130 9.07 6.72 -15.81
C PRO A 130 8.90 6.04 -14.44
N HIS A 131 7.65 5.86 -14.02
CA HIS A 131 7.32 5.19 -12.77
C HIS A 131 7.74 3.70 -12.75
N LEU A 132 7.39 2.93 -13.77
CA LEU A 132 7.75 1.51 -13.85
C LEU A 132 9.26 1.34 -14.02
N ARG A 133 9.91 2.21 -14.80
CA ARG A 133 11.36 2.22 -14.98
C ARG A 133 12.08 2.43 -13.65
N SER A 134 11.65 3.43 -12.84
CA SER A 134 12.20 3.66 -11.51
C SER A 134 12.04 2.44 -10.59
N ARG A 135 10.91 1.72 -10.71
CA ARG A 135 10.69 0.49 -9.93
C ARG A 135 11.66 -0.63 -10.31
N HIS A 136 11.91 -0.83 -11.60
CA HIS A 136 12.87 -1.82 -12.09
C HIS A 136 14.30 -1.43 -11.69
N GLU A 137 14.66 -0.16 -11.82
CA GLU A 137 15.97 0.36 -11.40
C GLU A 137 16.23 0.15 -9.90
N VAL A 138 15.22 0.35 -9.05
CA VAL A 138 15.31 0.05 -7.62
C VAL A 138 15.64 -1.43 -7.39
N GLY A 139 14.98 -2.34 -8.11
CA GLY A 139 15.27 -3.78 -8.03
C GLY A 139 16.74 -4.09 -8.36
N GLU A 140 17.27 -3.51 -9.45
CA GLU A 140 18.68 -3.69 -9.84
C GLU A 140 19.65 -3.13 -8.78
N VAL A 141 19.38 -1.94 -8.26
CA VAL A 141 20.19 -1.33 -7.20
C VAL A 141 20.19 -2.17 -5.92
N LEU A 142 19.06 -2.78 -5.55
CA LEU A 142 19.01 -3.64 -4.38
C LEU A 142 19.84 -4.92 -4.56
N LYS A 143 19.94 -5.48 -5.77
CA LYS A 143 20.80 -6.63 -6.07
C LYS A 143 22.29 -6.33 -5.88
N GLU A 144 22.70 -5.07 -6.04
CA GLU A 144 24.09 -4.64 -5.78
C GLU A 144 24.50 -4.80 -4.31
N SER A 145 23.54 -5.00 -3.38
CA SER A 145 23.83 -5.26 -1.96
C SER A 145 24.63 -6.53 -1.71
N GLY A 146 24.58 -7.51 -2.61
CA GLY A 146 25.10 -8.85 -2.37
C GLY A 146 24.22 -9.76 -1.50
N CYS A 147 23.07 -9.25 -1.03
CA CYS A 147 22.04 -10.03 -0.37
C CYS A 147 21.23 -10.83 -1.39
N THR A 148 20.55 -11.91 -0.97
CA THR A 148 19.55 -12.57 -1.81
C THR A 148 18.32 -11.67 -1.94
N VAL A 149 18.06 -11.16 -3.15
CA VAL A 149 16.89 -10.28 -3.40
C VAL A 149 15.75 -11.06 -4.02
N ILE A 150 14.60 -11.05 -3.36
CA ILE A 150 13.33 -11.56 -3.88
C ILE A 150 12.52 -10.35 -4.32
N GLU A 151 12.42 -10.13 -5.62
CA GLU A 151 11.63 -9.06 -6.21
C GLU A 151 10.28 -9.61 -6.69
N PHE A 152 9.19 -9.18 -6.05
CA PHE A 152 7.85 -9.42 -6.58
C PHE A 152 7.43 -8.26 -7.48
N ARG A 153 7.10 -8.54 -8.74
CA ARG A 153 6.54 -7.56 -9.67
C ARG A 153 5.03 -7.75 -9.75
N ALA A 154 4.28 -6.79 -9.22
CA ALA A 154 2.83 -6.81 -9.21
C ALA A 154 2.23 -5.74 -10.12
N SER A 155 1.06 -6.05 -10.69
CA SER A 155 0.22 -5.11 -11.42
C SER A 155 -0.64 -4.27 -10.46
N ILE A 156 -1.85 -3.90 -10.85
CA ILE A 156 -2.81 -3.20 -9.98
C ILE A 156 -3.21 -4.06 -8.80
N VAL A 157 -3.10 -3.49 -7.59
CA VAL A 157 -3.55 -4.14 -6.36
C VAL A 157 -4.99 -3.75 -6.07
N ILE A 158 -5.88 -4.75 -6.02
CA ILE A 158 -7.29 -4.59 -5.66
C ILE A 158 -7.43 -4.76 -4.14
N GLY A 159 -7.95 -3.72 -3.50
CA GLY A 159 -8.23 -3.75 -2.06
C GLY A 159 -8.68 -2.39 -1.56
N SER A 160 -9.50 -2.36 -0.52
CA SER A 160 -9.97 -1.11 0.11
C SER A 160 -8.80 -0.26 0.57
N GLY A 161 -8.78 1.02 0.20
CA GLY A 161 -7.68 1.95 0.52
C GLY A 161 -6.48 1.89 -0.44
N SER A 162 -6.43 0.99 -1.42
CA SER A 162 -5.42 1.00 -2.49
C SER A 162 -5.62 2.18 -3.42
N LEU A 163 -4.54 2.88 -3.80
CA LEU A 163 -4.62 4.06 -4.66
C LEU A 163 -5.36 3.81 -5.98
N SER A 164 -5.00 2.73 -6.66
CA SER A 164 -5.57 2.38 -7.97
C SER A 164 -7.03 1.99 -7.87
N PHE A 165 -7.39 1.22 -6.83
CA PHE A 165 -8.77 0.81 -6.59
C PHE A 165 -9.65 1.99 -6.16
N GLU A 166 -9.15 2.88 -5.30
CA GLU A 166 -9.84 4.10 -4.89
C GLU A 166 -10.09 5.04 -6.08
N LEU A 167 -9.19 5.10 -7.05
CA LEU A 167 -9.40 5.85 -8.29
C LEU A 167 -10.54 5.26 -9.10
N VAL A 168 -10.57 3.95 -9.32
CA VAL A 168 -11.67 3.25 -10.00
C VAL A 168 -13.00 3.53 -9.27
N ARG A 169 -13.02 3.35 -7.96
CA ARG A 169 -14.18 3.62 -7.12
C ARG A 169 -14.70 5.04 -7.30
N ALA A 170 -13.82 6.04 -7.18
CA ALA A 170 -14.19 7.44 -7.26
C ALA A 170 -14.80 7.82 -8.63
N LEU A 171 -14.28 7.24 -9.72
CA LEU A 171 -14.80 7.44 -11.07
C LEU A 171 -16.19 6.79 -11.21
N VAL A 172 -16.32 5.52 -10.84
CA VAL A 172 -17.55 4.75 -11.03
C VAL A 172 -18.69 5.27 -10.15
N GLN A 173 -18.40 5.68 -8.91
CA GLN A 173 -19.43 6.24 -8.03
C GLN A 173 -19.99 7.58 -8.54
N ARG A 174 -19.12 8.45 -9.07
CA ARG A 174 -19.49 9.83 -9.42
C ARG A 174 -20.08 9.98 -10.82
N LEU A 175 -19.66 9.14 -11.75
CA LEU A 175 -19.99 9.33 -13.18
C LEU A 175 -20.92 8.23 -13.67
N PRO A 176 -22.20 8.57 -13.98
CA PRO A 176 -23.12 7.64 -14.66
C PRO A 176 -22.68 7.34 -16.09
N VAL A 177 -22.07 8.33 -16.76
CA VAL A 177 -21.47 8.21 -18.09
C VAL A 177 -20.00 8.57 -18.01
N MET A 178 -19.12 7.65 -18.40
CA MET A 178 -17.67 7.81 -18.35
C MET A 178 -17.09 7.87 -19.76
N ILE A 179 -16.42 8.96 -20.07
CA ILE A 179 -15.63 9.09 -21.30
C ILE A 179 -14.29 8.42 -21.06
N CYS A 180 -14.05 7.30 -21.73
CA CYS A 180 -12.91 6.42 -21.49
C CYS A 180 -11.81 6.65 -22.56
N PRO A 181 -10.63 7.15 -22.15
CA PRO A 181 -9.45 7.19 -23.00
C PRO A 181 -8.96 5.78 -23.37
N LYS A 182 -8.08 5.67 -24.38
CA LYS A 182 -7.53 4.38 -24.85
C LYS A 182 -6.92 3.51 -23.76
N TRP A 183 -6.30 4.12 -22.74
CA TRP A 183 -5.67 3.37 -21.64
C TRP A 183 -6.66 2.56 -20.79
N VAL A 184 -7.95 2.92 -20.81
CA VAL A 184 -8.98 2.14 -20.10
C VAL A 184 -9.16 0.73 -20.69
N GLY A 185 -8.80 0.56 -21.97
CA GLY A 185 -8.79 -0.74 -22.65
C GLY A 185 -7.48 -1.53 -22.52
N VAL A 186 -6.45 -0.97 -21.85
CA VAL A 186 -5.17 -1.66 -21.67
C VAL A 186 -5.35 -2.85 -20.74
N GLN A 187 -4.74 -3.97 -21.12
CA GLN A 187 -4.82 -5.22 -20.39
C GLN A 187 -3.91 -5.21 -19.15
N THR A 188 -4.44 -5.68 -18.08
CA THR A 188 -3.77 -5.83 -16.78
C THR A 188 -4.13 -7.16 -16.14
N GLN A 189 -3.30 -7.63 -15.25
CA GLN A 189 -3.57 -8.83 -14.47
C GLN A 189 -3.53 -8.48 -12.98
N PRO A 190 -4.67 -8.01 -12.43
CA PRO A 190 -4.74 -7.49 -11.07
C PRO A 190 -4.52 -8.57 -10.02
N ILE A 191 -4.06 -8.16 -8.84
CA ILE A 191 -3.89 -9.04 -7.68
C ILE A 191 -4.68 -8.52 -6.49
N ALA A 192 -5.32 -9.40 -5.71
CA ALA A 192 -5.93 -9.03 -4.44
C ALA A 192 -4.85 -8.66 -3.41
N ILE A 193 -5.14 -7.70 -2.54
CA ILE A 193 -4.19 -7.30 -1.48
C ILE A 193 -3.84 -8.49 -0.57
N GLU A 194 -4.80 -9.34 -0.25
CA GLU A 194 -4.59 -10.53 0.59
C GLU A 194 -3.63 -11.53 -0.06
N ASP A 195 -3.71 -11.71 -1.39
CA ASP A 195 -2.82 -12.62 -2.12
C ASP A 195 -1.41 -12.04 -2.24
N LEU A 196 -1.31 -10.72 -2.47
CA LEU A 196 -0.02 -10.01 -2.42
C LEU A 196 0.67 -10.19 -1.05
N LEU A 197 -0.08 -10.02 0.04
CA LEU A 197 0.44 -10.21 1.39
C LEU A 197 0.85 -11.66 1.65
N ALA A 198 0.10 -12.62 1.10
CA ALA A 198 0.46 -14.04 1.19
C ALA A 198 1.81 -14.35 0.50
N TYR A 199 2.08 -13.77 -0.68
CA TYR A 199 3.38 -13.89 -1.34
C TYR A 199 4.51 -13.25 -0.51
N LEU A 200 4.29 -12.04 0.02
CA LEU A 200 5.28 -11.37 0.85
C LEU A 200 5.60 -12.18 2.11
N LEU A 201 4.61 -12.82 2.75
CA LEU A 201 4.83 -13.69 3.90
C LEU A 201 5.54 -14.98 3.51
N ALA A 202 5.12 -15.63 2.42
CA ALA A 202 5.73 -16.88 1.96
C ALA A 202 7.20 -16.71 1.56
N ALA A 203 7.62 -15.49 1.17
CA ALA A 203 9.01 -15.18 0.87
C ALA A 203 9.95 -15.37 2.07
N LEU A 204 9.47 -15.34 3.31
CA LEU A 204 10.27 -15.63 4.50
C LEU A 204 10.75 -17.08 4.52
N ASP A 205 9.93 -18.00 4.01
CA ASP A 205 10.20 -19.44 3.98
C ASP A 205 10.90 -19.91 2.70
N TRP A 206 11.04 -19.02 1.71
CA TRP A 206 11.67 -19.39 0.46
C TRP A 206 13.15 -19.71 0.64
N ASN A 207 13.60 -20.87 0.14
CA ASN A 207 14.93 -21.41 0.41
C ASN A 207 15.94 -21.19 -0.72
N GLY A 208 15.59 -20.45 -1.77
CA GLY A 208 16.52 -20.10 -2.82
C GLY A 208 17.63 -19.16 -2.32
N SER A 209 18.80 -19.27 -2.93
CA SER A 209 20.00 -18.49 -2.61
C SER A 209 20.34 -17.43 -3.64
N GLU A 210 19.68 -17.44 -4.79
CA GLU A 210 19.91 -16.50 -5.88
C GLU A 210 18.89 -15.37 -5.87
N CYS A 211 19.27 -14.23 -6.46
CA CYS A 211 18.32 -13.14 -6.69
C CYS A 211 17.28 -13.56 -7.73
N CYS A 212 16.01 -13.45 -7.40
CA CYS A 212 14.91 -13.86 -8.26
C CYS A 212 13.88 -12.74 -8.43
N ILE A 213 13.31 -12.68 -9.64
CA ILE A 213 12.17 -11.83 -9.97
C ILE A 213 10.97 -12.76 -10.16
N PHE A 214 9.91 -12.51 -9.42
CA PHE A 214 8.65 -13.24 -9.53
C PHE A 214 7.53 -12.30 -9.96
N GLU A 215 6.94 -12.56 -11.11
CA GLU A 215 5.74 -11.85 -11.56
C GLU A 215 4.52 -12.41 -10.83
N ILE A 216 3.76 -11.55 -10.14
CA ILE A 216 2.59 -11.96 -9.35
C ILE A 216 1.32 -11.22 -9.78
N GLY A 217 0.24 -11.96 -9.92
CA GLY A 217 -1.08 -11.46 -10.33
C GLY A 217 -2.17 -12.49 -10.08
N GLY A 218 -3.43 -12.05 -10.25
CA GLY A 218 -4.56 -12.97 -10.26
C GLY A 218 -4.63 -13.79 -11.54
N PRO A 219 -5.58 -14.75 -11.65
CA PRO A 219 -5.72 -15.60 -12.84
C PRO A 219 -6.30 -14.84 -14.05
N ASP A 220 -6.96 -13.71 -13.83
CA ASP A 220 -7.74 -13.03 -14.86
C ASP A 220 -6.95 -11.93 -15.55
N ARG A 221 -6.98 -11.94 -16.89
CA ARG A 221 -6.50 -10.84 -17.74
C ARG A 221 -7.69 -9.95 -18.09
N VAL A 222 -7.69 -8.74 -17.60
CA VAL A 222 -8.82 -7.80 -17.72
C VAL A 222 -8.33 -6.41 -18.08
N SER A 223 -9.20 -5.59 -18.64
CA SER A 223 -8.93 -4.16 -18.84
C SER A 223 -9.36 -3.35 -17.59
N TYR A 224 -8.87 -2.12 -17.49
CA TYR A 224 -9.36 -1.19 -16.46
C TYR A 224 -10.87 -0.93 -16.62
N GLY A 225 -11.38 -0.96 -17.86
CA GLY A 225 -12.81 -0.89 -18.14
C GLY A 225 -13.61 -2.05 -17.58
N ASP A 226 -13.04 -3.25 -17.60
CA ASP A 226 -13.69 -4.44 -17.02
C ASP A 226 -13.73 -4.34 -15.49
N ILE A 227 -12.65 -3.86 -14.86
CA ILE A 227 -12.62 -3.60 -13.40
C ILE A 227 -13.69 -2.57 -13.03
N MET A 228 -13.85 -1.50 -13.82
CA MET A 228 -14.88 -0.48 -13.58
C MET A 228 -16.29 -1.04 -13.73
N ARG A 229 -16.54 -1.87 -14.77
CA ARG A 229 -17.84 -2.52 -14.99
C ARG A 229 -18.18 -3.49 -13.87
N GLU A 230 -17.22 -4.30 -13.45
CA GLU A 230 -17.40 -5.28 -12.40
C GLU A 230 -17.69 -4.60 -11.05
N TRP A 231 -16.95 -3.52 -10.74
CA TRP A 231 -17.22 -2.72 -9.54
C TRP A 231 -18.65 -2.15 -9.56
N ALA A 232 -19.06 -1.57 -10.70
CA ALA A 232 -20.43 -1.04 -10.87
C ALA A 232 -21.47 -2.13 -10.71
N ARG A 233 -21.25 -3.31 -11.30
CA ARG A 233 -22.15 -4.47 -11.23
C ARG A 233 -22.38 -4.91 -9.78
N GLN A 234 -21.31 -5.04 -9.01
CA GLN A 234 -21.40 -5.48 -7.61
C GLN A 234 -22.07 -4.45 -6.70
N ARG A 235 -22.00 -3.17 -7.04
CA ARG A 235 -22.73 -2.09 -6.35
C ARG A 235 -24.14 -1.83 -6.91
N GLY A 236 -24.61 -2.63 -7.86
CA GLY A 236 -25.94 -2.46 -8.50
C GLY A 236 -26.07 -1.18 -9.32
N LEU A 237 -24.95 -0.60 -9.79
CA LEU A 237 -24.91 0.65 -10.51
C LEU A 237 -24.88 0.41 -12.03
N ARG A 238 -25.74 1.10 -12.77
CA ARG A 238 -25.66 1.12 -14.23
C ARG A 238 -24.70 2.22 -14.68
N ARG A 239 -23.65 1.87 -15.43
CA ARG A 239 -22.59 2.79 -15.89
C ARG A 239 -22.36 2.60 -17.38
N TRP A 240 -22.20 3.71 -18.06
CA TRP A 240 -21.96 3.74 -19.51
C TRP A 240 -20.51 4.16 -19.74
N LEU A 241 -19.71 3.30 -20.35
CA LEU A 241 -18.32 3.56 -20.71
C LEU A 241 -18.28 3.84 -22.20
N ILE A 242 -17.97 5.09 -22.59
CA ILE A 242 -17.87 5.53 -23.99
C ILE A 242 -16.40 5.68 -24.32
N SER A 243 -15.87 4.78 -25.15
CA SER A 243 -14.48 4.85 -25.61
C SER A 243 -14.30 5.98 -26.59
N VAL A 244 -13.30 6.84 -26.39
CA VAL A 244 -12.93 7.92 -27.30
C VAL A 244 -11.49 7.75 -27.79
N PRO A 245 -11.25 7.89 -29.10
CA PRO A 245 -9.93 7.62 -29.69
C PRO A 245 -8.86 8.67 -29.33
N VAL A 246 -9.28 9.88 -28.94
CA VAL A 246 -8.40 11.04 -28.79
C VAL A 246 -8.65 11.76 -27.47
N LEU A 247 -8.07 11.22 -26.38
CA LEU A 247 -7.81 12.05 -25.21
C LEU A 247 -6.29 12.03 -24.95
N THR A 248 -5.68 13.21 -25.08
CA THR A 248 -4.27 13.36 -24.70
C THR A 248 -4.12 13.12 -23.19
N PRO A 249 -2.96 12.68 -22.70
CA PRO A 249 -2.72 12.51 -21.26
C PRO A 249 -3.02 13.77 -20.44
N ARG A 250 -2.77 14.93 -21.05
CA ARG A 250 -3.09 16.22 -20.43
C ARG A 250 -4.59 16.41 -20.20
N LEU A 251 -5.41 16.15 -21.21
CA LEU A 251 -6.87 16.23 -21.10
C LEU A 251 -7.42 15.17 -20.13
N SER A 252 -6.89 13.93 -20.17
CA SER A 252 -7.27 12.88 -19.23
C SER A 252 -6.93 13.26 -17.79
N SER A 253 -5.78 13.90 -17.53
CA SER A 253 -5.39 14.32 -16.18
C SER A 253 -6.17 15.53 -15.68
N LEU A 254 -6.55 16.45 -16.57
CA LEU A 254 -7.42 17.59 -16.23
C LEU A 254 -8.83 17.11 -15.87
N TRP A 255 -9.37 16.21 -16.69
CA TRP A 255 -10.67 15.60 -16.43
C TRP A 255 -10.67 14.79 -15.13
N LEU A 256 -9.62 14.01 -14.88
CA LEU A 256 -9.43 13.30 -13.63
C LEU A 256 -9.37 14.26 -12.43
N GLY A 257 -8.71 15.41 -12.60
CA GLY A 257 -8.61 16.46 -11.58
C GLY A 257 -9.96 17.11 -11.27
N LEU A 258 -10.84 17.25 -12.27
CA LEU A 258 -12.18 17.78 -12.08
C LEU A 258 -13.08 16.81 -11.30
N VAL A 259 -12.97 15.52 -11.60
CA VAL A 259 -13.82 14.48 -11.01
C VAL A 259 -13.28 13.97 -9.67
N THR A 260 -11.95 13.96 -9.51
CA THR A 260 -11.26 13.47 -8.31
C THR A 260 -10.15 14.43 -7.88
N PRO A 261 -10.48 15.60 -7.27
CA PRO A 261 -9.51 16.65 -6.96
C PRO A 261 -8.36 16.19 -6.06
N VAL A 262 -8.59 15.20 -5.19
CA VAL A 262 -7.58 14.63 -4.27
C VAL A 262 -6.49 13.90 -5.02
N TYR A 263 -6.81 13.32 -6.19
CA TYR A 263 -5.91 12.48 -6.97
C TYR A 263 -5.22 13.21 -8.13
N ALA A 264 -5.52 14.49 -8.36
CA ALA A 264 -5.06 15.21 -9.54
C ALA A 264 -3.52 15.26 -9.72
N ARG A 265 -2.76 15.36 -8.63
CA ARG A 265 -1.28 15.38 -8.68
C ARG A 265 -0.67 14.00 -8.88
N ILE A 266 -1.26 12.99 -8.25
CA ILE A 266 -0.78 11.60 -8.29
C ILE A 266 -1.37 10.90 -9.51
N GLY A 267 -2.60 11.25 -9.88
CA GLY A 267 -3.34 10.67 -10.99
C GLY A 267 -2.63 10.81 -12.33
N ARG A 268 -1.87 11.91 -12.58
CA ARG A 268 -1.12 12.04 -13.82
C ARG A 268 -0.02 10.97 -13.94
N LYS A 269 0.76 10.77 -12.90
CA LYS A 269 1.83 9.75 -12.87
C LYS A 269 1.25 8.33 -12.98
N LEU A 270 0.09 8.12 -12.32
CA LEU A 270 -0.61 6.85 -12.38
C LEU A 270 -1.15 6.58 -13.79
N VAL A 271 -1.83 7.55 -14.41
CA VAL A 271 -2.37 7.41 -15.78
C VAL A 271 -1.27 7.13 -16.80
N ASP A 272 -0.09 7.71 -16.64
CA ASP A 272 1.05 7.41 -17.51
C ASP A 272 1.50 5.95 -17.39
N SER A 273 1.43 5.37 -16.18
CA SER A 273 1.73 3.95 -15.94
C SER A 273 0.66 3.00 -16.50
N LEU A 274 -0.60 3.43 -16.55
CA LEU A 274 -1.73 2.62 -17.04
C LEU A 274 -1.69 2.38 -18.57
N ARG A 275 -0.75 2.98 -19.30
CA ARG A 275 -0.61 2.77 -20.75
C ARG A 275 0.16 1.51 -21.10
N ASN A 276 0.97 1.02 -20.18
CA ASN A 276 1.73 -0.19 -20.37
C ASN A 276 0.87 -1.38 -19.97
N PRO A 277 0.76 -2.43 -20.79
CA PRO A 277 0.17 -3.69 -20.37
C PRO A 277 0.94 -4.24 -19.17
N THR A 278 0.20 -4.77 -18.20
CA THR A 278 0.78 -5.39 -17.00
C THR A 278 0.21 -6.79 -16.85
N ILE A 279 0.67 -7.67 -17.75
CA ILE A 279 0.27 -9.07 -17.85
C ILE A 279 1.47 -9.92 -17.48
N LEU A 280 1.25 -10.99 -16.72
CA LEU A 280 2.28 -11.97 -16.37
C LEU A 280 2.79 -12.66 -17.63
N LYS A 281 4.11 -12.68 -17.78
CA LYS A 281 4.84 -13.48 -18.78
C LYS A 281 5.34 -14.79 -18.20
N ASP A 282 5.57 -14.79 -16.88
CA ASP A 282 6.09 -15.90 -16.12
C ASP A 282 5.09 -16.31 -15.04
N GLN A 283 5.02 -17.59 -14.74
CA GLN A 283 4.17 -18.19 -13.71
C GLN A 283 4.98 -18.92 -12.63
N THR A 284 6.29 -18.77 -12.62
CA THR A 284 7.21 -19.40 -11.66
C THR A 284 6.79 -19.13 -10.20
N ALA A 285 6.18 -17.95 -9.93
CA ALA A 285 5.66 -17.65 -8.62
C ALA A 285 4.57 -18.61 -8.12
N LEU A 286 3.78 -19.21 -9.02
CA LEU A 286 2.74 -20.18 -8.67
C LEU A 286 3.33 -21.55 -8.30
N ASP A 287 4.49 -21.86 -8.86
CA ASP A 287 5.21 -23.13 -8.59
C ASP A 287 6.05 -23.02 -7.31
N GLU A 288 6.66 -21.86 -7.08
CA GLU A 288 7.58 -21.61 -5.95
C GLU A 288 6.87 -21.29 -4.64
N PHE A 289 5.67 -20.71 -4.68
CA PHE A 289 4.95 -20.27 -3.49
C PHE A 289 3.59 -20.96 -3.35
N PRO A 290 3.20 -21.38 -2.12
CA PRO A 290 1.91 -22.04 -1.86
C PRO A 290 0.74 -21.03 -1.87
N VAL A 291 0.70 -20.13 -2.86
CA VAL A 291 -0.32 -19.10 -2.98
C VAL A 291 -1.20 -19.39 -4.20
N LYS A 292 -2.50 -19.37 -3.99
CA LYS A 292 -3.52 -19.50 -5.05
C LYS A 292 -4.25 -18.18 -5.19
N PRO A 293 -3.84 -17.32 -6.14
CA PRO A 293 -4.43 -15.99 -6.28
C PRO A 293 -5.91 -16.07 -6.68
N ARG A 294 -6.70 -15.16 -6.11
CA ARG A 294 -8.14 -15.03 -6.37
C ARG A 294 -8.40 -14.35 -7.71
N GLY A 295 -9.58 -14.65 -8.29
CA GLY A 295 -10.08 -13.92 -9.44
C GLY A 295 -10.41 -12.45 -9.10
N PHE A 296 -10.38 -11.57 -10.11
CA PHE A 296 -10.58 -10.13 -9.92
C PHE A 296 -11.98 -9.78 -9.38
N SER A 297 -13.00 -10.56 -9.75
CA SER A 297 -14.36 -10.36 -9.25
C SER A 297 -14.46 -10.62 -7.74
N GLU A 298 -13.83 -11.70 -7.24
CA GLU A 298 -13.75 -12.00 -5.81
C GLU A 298 -12.91 -10.95 -5.06
N ALA A 299 -11.80 -10.51 -5.65
CA ALA A 299 -10.96 -9.46 -5.08
C ALA A 299 -11.74 -8.15 -4.89
N ILE A 300 -12.55 -7.75 -5.89
CA ILE A 300 -13.43 -6.58 -5.79
C ILE A 300 -14.49 -6.79 -4.71
N GLN A 301 -15.13 -7.94 -4.64
CA GLN A 301 -16.14 -8.25 -3.64
C GLN A 301 -15.58 -8.11 -2.22
N ARG A 302 -14.39 -8.66 -1.96
CA ARG A 302 -13.72 -8.53 -0.65
C ARG A 302 -13.37 -7.08 -0.33
N ALA A 303 -12.85 -6.34 -1.31
CA ALA A 303 -12.54 -4.93 -1.13
C ALA A 303 -13.79 -4.10 -0.76
N LEU A 304 -14.95 -4.42 -1.35
CA LEU A 304 -16.22 -3.76 -1.06
C LEU A 304 -16.75 -4.13 0.34
N ILE A 305 -16.64 -5.39 0.76
CA ILE A 305 -17.03 -5.82 2.11
C ILE A 305 -16.18 -5.10 3.16
N ASN A 306 -14.86 -5.04 2.96
CA ASN A 306 -13.94 -4.37 3.88
C ASN A 306 -14.19 -2.84 3.93
N GLU A 307 -14.64 -2.25 2.81
CA GLU A 307 -15.03 -0.84 2.76
C GLU A 307 -16.30 -0.57 3.58
N ASP A 308 -17.32 -1.44 3.44
CA ASP A 308 -18.59 -1.29 4.12
C ASP A 308 -18.49 -1.50 5.65
N HIS A 309 -17.55 -2.30 6.10
CA HIS A 309 -17.27 -2.51 7.53
C HIS A 309 -16.38 -1.41 8.15
N GLU A 310 -16.04 -0.34 7.39
CA GLU A 310 -15.11 0.72 7.83
C GLU A 310 -13.74 0.20 8.35
N LEU A 311 -13.45 -1.07 8.12
CA LEU A 311 -12.22 -1.76 8.53
C LEU A 311 -11.05 -1.45 7.60
N THR A 312 -10.90 -0.17 7.22
CA THR A 312 -9.75 0.24 6.43
C THR A 312 -8.56 0.44 7.38
N GLU A 313 -7.87 -0.64 7.68
CA GLU A 313 -6.70 -0.65 8.59
C GLU A 313 -5.62 0.33 8.15
N THR A 314 -5.35 0.40 6.83
CA THR A 314 -4.38 1.33 6.25
C THR A 314 -4.85 1.84 4.89
N ARG A 315 -4.45 3.07 4.54
CA ARG A 315 -4.73 3.70 3.24
C ARG A 315 -3.43 4.17 2.60
N TRP A 316 -3.40 4.25 1.27
CA TRP A 316 -2.28 4.81 0.53
C TRP A 316 -1.95 6.26 0.97
N SER A 317 -2.95 7.03 1.43
CA SER A 317 -2.79 8.39 1.92
C SER A 317 -1.97 8.49 3.21
N ASP A 318 -1.87 7.41 3.97
CA ASP A 318 -1.15 7.39 5.25
C ASP A 318 0.36 7.54 5.01
N ALA A 319 0.89 6.97 3.95
CA ALA A 319 2.26 7.18 3.51
C ALA A 319 2.56 8.65 3.14
N LEU A 320 1.57 9.40 2.62
CA LEU A 320 1.71 10.83 2.31
C LEU A 320 1.70 11.71 3.55
N SER A 321 0.96 11.34 4.59
CA SER A 321 0.93 12.09 5.86
C SER A 321 2.30 12.07 6.54
N SER A 322 3.07 11.02 6.33
CA SER A 322 4.44 10.91 6.85
C SER A 322 5.46 11.76 6.08
N ALA A 323 5.15 12.20 4.85
CA ALA A 323 6.05 12.99 3.99
C ALA A 323 5.94 14.51 4.18
N ARG A 324 4.87 15.03 4.78
CA ARG A 324 4.60 16.46 4.94
C ARG A 324 4.51 16.82 6.42
N GLY A 325 4.86 18.12 6.75
CA GLY A 325 4.78 18.65 8.11
C GLY A 325 3.44 18.36 8.79
N VAL A 326 3.45 18.38 10.12
CA VAL A 326 2.31 18.05 10.98
C VAL A 326 1.03 18.69 10.45
N ARG A 327 0.13 17.89 9.91
CA ARG A 327 -1.27 18.30 9.78
C ARG A 327 -1.93 17.93 11.10
N ASN A 328 -2.47 18.90 11.80
CA ASN A 328 -3.15 18.71 13.08
C ASN A 328 -4.44 17.87 12.97
N TRP A 329 -4.76 17.33 11.80
CA TRP A 329 -5.91 16.45 11.56
C TRP A 329 -5.69 15.54 10.35
N GLY A 330 -6.09 14.30 10.46
CA GLY A 330 -5.98 13.23 9.43
C GLY A 330 -7.29 12.93 8.69
N GLY A 331 -8.27 13.84 8.74
CA GLY A 331 -9.60 13.60 8.20
C GLY A 331 -9.68 13.58 6.67
N THR A 332 -10.63 12.84 6.14
CA THR A 332 -10.98 12.79 4.72
C THR A 332 -12.12 13.77 4.44
N ARG A 333 -11.95 14.65 3.45
CA ARG A 333 -13.01 15.58 3.04
C ARG A 333 -13.92 14.93 1.99
N PHE A 334 -15.17 14.68 2.37
CA PHE A 334 -16.23 14.23 1.47
C PHE A 334 -17.19 15.40 1.18
N GLY A 335 -17.10 16.00 -0.01
CA GLY A 335 -17.88 17.19 -0.34
C GLY A 335 -17.58 18.32 0.64
N ASN A 336 -18.62 18.82 1.35
CA ASN A 336 -18.50 19.82 2.40
C ASN A 336 -18.29 19.25 3.80
N ARG A 337 -18.10 17.92 3.95
CA ARG A 337 -17.89 17.26 5.23
C ARG A 337 -16.44 16.85 5.39
N ILE A 338 -15.89 17.12 6.57
CA ILE A 338 -14.59 16.61 7.01
C ILE A 338 -14.89 15.45 7.96
N ILE A 339 -14.43 14.25 7.62
CA ILE A 339 -14.56 13.08 8.46
C ILE A 339 -13.17 12.77 9.01
N ASP A 340 -12.98 12.92 10.31
CA ASP A 340 -11.78 12.48 11.04
C ASP A 340 -12.20 11.32 11.95
N THR A 341 -11.68 10.14 11.68
CA THR A 341 -11.96 8.94 12.46
C THR A 341 -10.68 8.54 13.18
N ARG A 342 -10.75 8.45 14.49
CA ARG A 342 -9.67 7.95 15.34
C ARG A 342 -10.21 6.84 16.21
N SER A 343 -9.51 5.72 16.25
CA SER A 343 -9.79 4.62 17.17
C SER A 343 -8.71 4.59 18.25
N MET A 344 -9.12 4.32 19.48
CA MET A 344 -8.23 4.18 20.62
C MET A 344 -8.71 2.98 21.46
N HIS A 345 -7.79 2.09 21.79
CA HIS A 345 -8.07 1.06 22.80
C HIS A 345 -7.99 1.68 24.19
N ALA A 346 -9.05 1.54 24.98
CA ALA A 346 -9.07 1.95 26.36
C ALA A 346 -9.49 0.75 27.25
N ASN A 347 -8.67 0.45 28.23
CA ASN A 347 -8.96 -0.59 29.24
C ASN A 347 -9.92 -0.05 30.32
N VAL A 348 -11.11 0.33 29.87
CA VAL A 348 -12.18 0.85 30.74
C VAL A 348 -13.51 0.25 30.32
N SER A 349 -14.45 0.17 31.27
CA SER A 349 -15.78 -0.34 30.95
C SER A 349 -16.49 0.55 29.89
N PRO A 350 -17.43 0.00 29.11
CA PRO A 350 -18.21 0.77 28.13
C PRO A 350 -18.86 2.02 28.72
N PHE A 351 -19.34 1.92 29.95
CA PHE A 351 -20.02 3.02 30.65
C PHE A 351 -19.04 4.14 31.02
N GLU A 352 -17.86 3.81 31.50
CA GLU A 352 -16.80 4.77 31.85
C GLU A 352 -16.24 5.47 30.60
N ALA A 353 -16.10 4.76 29.48
CA ALA A 353 -15.68 5.35 28.20
C ALA A 353 -16.73 6.33 27.64
N PHE A 354 -18.02 6.04 27.85
CA PHE A 354 -19.11 6.85 27.29
C PHE A 354 -19.34 8.16 28.07
N THR A 355 -19.08 8.21 29.36
CA THR A 355 -19.33 9.38 30.21
C THR A 355 -18.57 10.62 29.78
N PRO A 356 -17.24 10.59 29.53
CA PRO A 356 -16.48 11.76 29.05
C PRO A 356 -16.94 12.26 27.68
N ILE A 357 -17.36 11.33 26.79
CA ILE A 357 -17.83 11.65 25.44
C ILE A 357 -19.12 12.47 25.50
N ARG A 358 -20.02 12.15 26.42
CA ARG A 358 -21.28 12.87 26.65
C ARG A 358 -21.06 14.30 27.14
N VAL A 359 -20.08 14.51 28.01
CA VAL A 359 -19.72 15.83 28.53
C VAL A 359 -19.10 16.71 27.45
N CYS A 360 -18.22 16.18 26.58
CA CYS A 360 -17.65 16.90 25.45
C CYS A 360 -18.72 17.35 24.44
N TRP A 361 -19.81 16.58 24.26
CA TRP A 361 -20.88 16.87 23.30
C TRP A 361 -21.77 18.03 23.75
N LEU A 362 -21.95 18.21 25.05
CA LEU A 362 -22.76 19.26 25.63
C LEU A 362 -22.06 20.66 25.62
N ASN A 363 -20.73 20.71 25.57
CA ASN A 363 -19.97 21.96 25.59
C ASN A 363 -19.65 22.56 24.21
N THR A 364 -19.99 21.91 23.09
CA THR A 364 -19.69 22.40 21.73
C THR A 364 -20.87 23.04 21.00
N ARG A 365 -21.96 23.41 21.68
CA ARG A 365 -22.98 24.30 21.14
C ARG A 365 -22.53 25.76 21.26
N THR A 366 -21.73 26.23 20.34
CA THR A 366 -21.49 27.65 20.12
C THR A 366 -21.84 28.05 18.68
N ARG A 367 -22.83 28.90 18.64
CA ARG A 367 -23.23 29.97 17.73
C ARG A 367 -22.61 30.09 16.35
N ASP A 368 -23.51 30.17 15.38
CA ASP A 368 -23.48 30.97 14.15
C ASP A 368 -22.24 30.88 13.25
N SER A 369 -22.23 29.85 12.41
CA SER A 369 -21.48 29.82 11.17
C SER A 369 -22.20 28.96 10.13
N PRO A 370 -22.33 29.37 8.85
CA PRO A 370 -23.10 28.67 7.83
C PRO A 370 -22.46 27.37 7.30
N THR A 371 -21.44 26.88 7.93
CA THR A 371 -20.83 25.56 7.68
C THR A 371 -21.12 24.64 8.86
N SER A 372 -22.18 23.82 8.73
CA SER A 372 -22.49 22.79 9.72
C SER A 372 -21.40 21.72 9.73
N ILE A 373 -20.51 21.76 10.72
CA ILE A 373 -19.61 20.65 11.03
C ILE A 373 -20.41 19.63 11.82
N VAL A 374 -20.77 18.51 11.18
CA VAL A 374 -21.38 17.37 11.88
C VAL A 374 -20.26 16.48 12.38
N TRP A 375 -20.02 16.46 13.68
CA TRP A 375 -19.15 15.50 14.33
C TRP A 375 -19.95 14.22 14.59
N GLN A 376 -19.64 13.16 13.84
CA GLN A 376 -20.15 11.83 14.13
C GLN A 376 -18.99 11.05 14.81
N LYS A 377 -19.09 10.84 16.12
CA LYS A 377 -18.19 9.92 16.85
C LYS A 377 -18.88 8.57 16.91
N GLN A 378 -18.29 7.59 16.28
CA GLN A 378 -18.70 6.20 16.42
C GLN A 378 -17.76 5.56 17.45
N VAL A 379 -18.29 5.11 18.58
CA VAL A 379 -17.54 4.36 19.58
C VAL A 379 -17.96 2.91 19.43
N THR A 380 -17.08 2.09 18.90
CA THR A 380 -17.26 0.63 18.89
C THR A 380 -16.62 0.08 20.16
N ILE A 381 -17.42 -0.46 21.05
CA ILE A 381 -16.98 -1.09 22.29
C ILE A 381 -17.03 -2.59 22.05
N ILE A 382 -15.85 -3.22 22.07
CA ILE A 382 -15.72 -4.66 22.02
C ILE A 382 -15.54 -5.13 23.47
N SER A 383 -16.52 -5.86 23.96
CA SER A 383 -16.49 -6.53 25.29
C SER A 383 -15.65 -7.79 25.21
#